data_8951749b8d28ce75cf799089739ef816
#
_entry.id   8951749b8d28ce75cf799089739ef816
#
_cell.length_a   1.000
_cell.length_b   1.000
_cell.length_c   1.000
_cell.angle_alpha   90.00
_cell.angle_beta   90.00
_cell.angle_gamma   90.00
#
_symmetry.space_group_name_H-M   'P 1'
#
loop_
_entity.id
_entity.type
_entity.pdbx_description
1 polymer ?
#
loop_
_entity_poly.entity_id
_entity_poly.type
_entity_poly.pdbx_seq_one_letter_code
_entity_poly.pdbx_strand_id
1 'polypeptide(L)'
;TGPTGTAPDGQPGLDHDHFGFRDGISQPAIRGTGDWRDRPARDHLAPGEFLLGYPASAGYTAPPLRLAAEQDPAGLLPGTAEPARPYPDFTASTAFRDFGRNGSFLVVRRLKQDVAGFHHGTAAAAGDLVARCPHLPAALHQTIDGPWLQARIIGRWPDGTPVIDRAGATGHSGARNDFSFAAEDPQGLACPLGAHIRRANPRDSLDPTDPLAWDLSNRHRIIRRGRPFDTGSEKGLMFTAICADIERQFEFVQQRWLLGRSFHGLPGEVDPLLGQGDFTLPTAIGPVRVHGLNNWVETQGGGYFFMPGRAALQWLAQGG
;
A
#
# COMPACT_ATOMS: atom_id res chain seq x y z
N THR A 1 -5.24 -24.13 -3.02
CA THR A 1 -3.87 -24.56 -2.69
C THR A 1 -2.96 -24.01 -3.78
N GLY A 2 -2.53 -22.74 -3.64
CA GLY A 2 -1.47 -22.18 -4.45
C GLY A 2 -0.11 -22.72 -3.97
N PRO A 3 0.88 -22.84 -4.84
CA PRO A 3 2.18 -23.36 -4.47
C PRO A 3 2.84 -22.43 -3.45
N THR A 4 3.02 -22.94 -2.24
CA THR A 4 3.93 -22.38 -1.25
C THR A 4 5.32 -22.81 -1.66
N GLY A 5 6.15 -21.90 -2.11
CA GLY A 5 7.55 -22.25 -2.33
C GLY A 5 8.24 -21.40 -3.39
N THR A 6 9.52 -21.32 -3.25
CA THR A 6 10.44 -20.92 -4.33
C THR A 6 10.15 -21.76 -5.58
N ALA A 7 10.15 -21.12 -6.74
CA ALA A 7 10.17 -21.83 -8.01
C ALA A 7 11.38 -22.81 -8.05
N PRO A 8 11.34 -23.86 -8.87
CA PRO A 8 12.41 -24.86 -8.92
C PRO A 8 13.82 -24.34 -9.20
N ASP A 9 13.92 -23.10 -9.69
CA ASP A 9 15.16 -22.36 -10.00
C ASP A 9 15.68 -21.48 -8.84
N GLY A 10 15.06 -21.56 -7.65
CA GLY A 10 15.44 -20.75 -6.49
C GLY A 10 14.95 -19.30 -6.53
N GLN A 11 14.17 -18.92 -7.53
CA GLN A 11 13.53 -17.61 -7.60
C GLN A 11 12.31 -17.56 -6.66
N PRO A 12 11.99 -16.37 -6.08
CA PRO A 12 10.76 -16.23 -5.32
C PRO A 12 9.57 -16.52 -6.23
N GLY A 13 8.57 -17.25 -5.71
CA GLY A 13 7.31 -17.40 -6.41
C GLY A 13 6.74 -16.04 -6.80
N LEU A 14 5.86 -15.98 -7.81
CA LEU A 14 5.25 -14.73 -8.29
C LEU A 14 4.45 -13.97 -7.21
N ASP A 15 4.24 -14.58 -6.06
CA ASP A 15 3.54 -14.03 -4.89
C ASP A 15 4.48 -13.59 -3.75
N HIS A 16 5.81 -13.68 -3.93
CA HIS A 16 6.81 -13.21 -2.95
C HIS A 16 7.76 -12.19 -3.58
N ASP A 17 8.22 -11.24 -2.77
CA ASP A 17 9.31 -10.36 -3.11
C ASP A 17 10.68 -11.01 -2.82
N HIS A 18 11.77 -10.33 -3.16
CA HIS A 18 13.11 -10.87 -2.91
C HIS A 18 13.55 -10.82 -1.43
N PHE A 19 12.87 -10.07 -0.57
CA PHE A 19 13.06 -10.16 0.88
C PHE A 19 12.42 -11.43 1.48
N GLY A 20 11.63 -12.16 0.69
CA GLY A 20 10.96 -13.39 1.07
C GLY A 20 9.55 -13.19 1.63
N PHE A 21 8.96 -11.99 1.50
CA PHE A 21 7.62 -11.71 2.01
C PHE A 21 6.55 -11.84 0.93
N ARG A 22 5.44 -12.44 1.31
CA ARG A 22 4.28 -12.60 0.43
C ARG A 22 3.63 -11.25 0.12
N ASP A 23 3.44 -10.97 -1.17
CA ASP A 23 2.78 -9.76 -1.67
C ASP A 23 1.31 -10.00 -2.07
N GLY A 24 0.60 -8.93 -2.39
CA GLY A 24 -0.76 -8.97 -2.95
C GLY A 24 -1.88 -9.24 -1.95
N ILE A 25 -1.61 -9.37 -0.65
CA ILE A 25 -2.61 -9.75 0.36
C ILE A 25 -3.63 -8.64 0.59
N SER A 26 -3.18 -7.40 0.82
CA SER A 26 -4.03 -6.27 1.17
C SER A 26 -4.51 -5.52 -0.06
N GLN A 27 -5.46 -6.09 -0.80
CA GLN A 27 -6.08 -5.45 -1.95
C GLN A 27 -7.50 -4.97 -1.62
N PRO A 28 -7.92 -3.80 -2.10
CA PRO A 28 -9.31 -3.38 -2.02
C PRO A 28 -10.22 -4.27 -2.87
N ALA A 29 -11.48 -4.37 -2.49
CA ALA A 29 -12.54 -5.02 -3.25
C ALA A 29 -13.42 -3.94 -3.89
N ILE A 30 -13.42 -3.88 -5.23
CA ILE A 30 -14.19 -2.88 -5.96
C ILE A 30 -15.62 -3.35 -6.10
N ARG A 31 -16.58 -2.59 -5.60
CA ARG A 31 -18.00 -2.91 -5.71
C ARG A 31 -18.40 -3.09 -7.18
N GLY A 32 -19.04 -4.22 -7.46
CA GLY A 32 -19.50 -4.56 -8.82
C GLY A 32 -18.50 -5.34 -9.67
N THR A 33 -17.32 -5.68 -9.16
CA THR A 33 -16.32 -6.46 -9.89
C THR A 33 -16.04 -7.80 -9.21
N GLY A 34 -15.91 -8.89 -9.97
CA GLY A 34 -15.50 -10.21 -9.47
C GLY A 34 -16.23 -10.64 -8.19
N ASP A 35 -15.46 -11.20 -7.26
CA ASP A 35 -15.96 -11.77 -5.99
C ASP A 35 -15.93 -10.74 -4.84
N TRP A 36 -16.24 -9.47 -5.13
CA TRP A 36 -16.14 -8.42 -4.12
C TRP A 36 -16.98 -8.68 -2.86
N ARG A 37 -18.12 -9.40 -3.01
CA ARG A 37 -19.02 -9.73 -1.89
C ARG A 37 -18.42 -10.74 -0.92
N ASP A 38 -17.47 -11.55 -1.37
CA ASP A 38 -16.78 -12.55 -0.55
C ASP A 38 -15.63 -11.95 0.26
N ARG A 39 -15.35 -10.67 0.03
CA ARG A 39 -14.31 -9.92 0.76
C ARG A 39 -14.93 -9.22 1.97
N PRO A 40 -14.13 -8.93 3.03
CA PRO A 40 -14.61 -8.17 4.18
C PRO A 40 -15.24 -6.83 3.77
N ALA A 41 -16.37 -6.47 4.35
CA ALA A 41 -17.13 -5.27 3.97
C ALA A 41 -16.31 -3.97 4.05
N ARG A 42 -15.35 -3.92 4.98
CA ARG A 42 -14.41 -2.79 5.16
C ARG A 42 -13.42 -2.61 4.00
N ASP A 43 -13.20 -3.65 3.19
CA ASP A 43 -12.38 -3.58 1.98
C ASP A 43 -13.19 -3.18 0.73
N HIS A 44 -14.53 -3.03 0.86
CA HIS A 44 -15.41 -2.70 -0.26
C HIS A 44 -15.33 -1.21 -0.58
N LEU A 45 -14.78 -0.89 -1.74
CA LEU A 45 -14.64 0.49 -2.23
C LEU A 45 -15.50 0.72 -3.47
N ALA A 46 -15.93 1.98 -3.64
CA ALA A 46 -16.65 2.39 -4.84
C ALA A 46 -15.73 2.38 -6.07
N PRO A 47 -16.26 2.11 -7.27
CA PRO A 47 -15.46 2.13 -8.51
C PRO A 47 -14.71 3.43 -8.75
N GLY A 48 -15.24 4.57 -8.32
CA GLY A 48 -14.62 5.89 -8.50
C GLY A 48 -13.31 6.11 -7.73
N GLU A 49 -12.92 5.18 -6.85
CA GLU A 49 -11.57 5.20 -6.28
C GLU A 49 -10.50 4.75 -7.30
N PHE A 50 -10.91 4.05 -8.36
CA PHE A 50 -9.98 3.44 -9.32
C PHE A 50 -10.31 3.75 -10.78
N LEU A 51 -11.57 4.11 -11.07
CA LEU A 51 -12.07 4.41 -12.41
C LEU A 51 -12.59 5.83 -12.49
N LEU A 52 -12.12 6.59 -13.47
CA LEU A 52 -12.57 7.95 -13.74
C LEU A 52 -14.02 7.97 -14.23
N GLY A 53 -14.74 9.00 -13.83
CA GLY A 53 -16.13 9.23 -14.21
C GLY A 53 -17.17 8.52 -13.33
N TYR A 54 -16.76 7.93 -12.20
CA TYR A 54 -17.62 7.30 -11.21
C TYR A 54 -17.47 7.94 -9.84
N PRO A 55 -18.51 7.88 -8.99
CA PRO A 55 -18.41 8.36 -7.62
C PRO A 55 -17.43 7.50 -6.81
N ALA A 56 -16.57 8.16 -6.03
CA ALA A 56 -15.76 7.54 -4.99
C ALA A 56 -16.61 7.17 -3.77
N SER A 57 -16.05 6.43 -2.82
CA SER A 57 -16.76 5.97 -1.61
C SER A 57 -17.32 7.12 -0.76
N ALA A 58 -16.62 8.26 -0.73
CA ALA A 58 -17.06 9.47 -0.05
C ALA A 58 -18.06 10.33 -0.86
N GLY A 59 -18.53 9.83 -2.02
CA GLY A 59 -19.57 10.46 -2.84
C GLY A 59 -19.10 11.61 -3.72
N TYR A 60 -17.80 11.89 -3.84
CA TYR A 60 -17.26 12.81 -4.83
C TYR A 60 -16.88 12.06 -6.11
N THR A 61 -16.78 12.76 -7.23
CA THR A 61 -16.30 12.22 -8.51
C THR A 61 -15.03 12.98 -8.89
N ALA A 62 -13.98 12.25 -9.28
CA ALA A 62 -12.76 12.88 -9.77
C ALA A 62 -13.06 13.76 -10.99
N PRO A 63 -12.39 14.92 -11.16
CA PRO A 63 -12.61 15.80 -12.31
C PRO A 63 -12.43 15.03 -13.63
N PRO A 64 -13.33 15.22 -14.62
CA PRO A 64 -13.20 14.56 -15.91
C PRO A 64 -12.01 15.14 -16.70
N LEU A 65 -11.33 14.29 -17.46
CA LEU A 65 -10.37 14.74 -18.47
C LEU A 65 -11.14 15.23 -19.68
N ARG A 66 -11.25 16.57 -19.84
CA ARG A 66 -12.11 17.19 -20.83
C ARG A 66 -11.39 17.40 -22.15
N LEU A 67 -12.08 17.06 -23.24
CA LEU A 67 -11.76 17.47 -24.60
C LEU A 67 -12.89 18.34 -25.14
N ALA A 68 -12.57 19.33 -25.98
CA ALA A 68 -13.59 20.09 -26.67
C ALA A 68 -14.40 19.18 -27.62
N ALA A 69 -15.70 19.37 -27.71
CA ALA A 69 -16.56 18.52 -28.55
C ALA A 69 -16.16 18.52 -30.03
N GLU A 70 -15.58 19.60 -30.51
CA GLU A 70 -15.07 19.78 -31.88
C GLU A 70 -13.89 18.81 -32.18
N GLN A 71 -13.19 18.35 -31.14
CA GLN A 71 -12.10 17.35 -31.27
C GLN A 71 -12.63 15.92 -31.39
N ASP A 72 -13.91 15.71 -31.17
CA ASP A 72 -14.59 14.42 -31.32
C ASP A 72 -15.79 14.51 -32.29
N PRO A 73 -15.55 14.81 -33.56
CA PRO A 73 -16.62 14.99 -34.55
C PRO A 73 -17.41 13.70 -34.80
N ALA A 74 -16.82 12.54 -34.54
CA ALA A 74 -17.48 11.24 -34.65
C ALA A 74 -18.34 10.89 -33.40
N GLY A 75 -18.26 11.66 -32.31
CA GLY A 75 -19.04 11.43 -31.10
C GLY A 75 -18.70 10.14 -30.38
N LEU A 76 -17.43 9.72 -30.40
CA LEU A 76 -16.98 8.46 -29.81
C LEU A 76 -16.89 8.54 -28.29
N LEU A 77 -16.56 9.74 -27.78
CA LEU A 77 -16.39 9.98 -26.35
C LEU A 77 -17.74 10.33 -25.71
N PRO A 78 -17.99 9.88 -24.47
CA PRO A 78 -19.20 10.28 -23.76
C PRO A 78 -19.16 11.76 -23.41
N GLY A 79 -20.33 12.38 -23.24
CA GLY A 79 -20.43 13.72 -22.66
C GLY A 79 -19.95 13.72 -21.21
N THR A 80 -19.54 14.91 -20.72
CA THR A 80 -19.17 15.07 -19.31
C THR A 80 -20.41 14.89 -18.44
N ALA A 81 -20.38 13.89 -17.54
CA ALA A 81 -21.45 13.67 -16.59
C ALA A 81 -21.36 14.67 -15.45
N GLU A 82 -22.50 15.08 -14.93
CA GLU A 82 -22.58 15.88 -13.70
C GLU A 82 -22.06 15.05 -12.53
N PRO A 83 -21.09 15.57 -11.71
CA PRO A 83 -20.59 14.85 -10.57
C PRO A 83 -21.68 14.74 -9.48
N ALA A 84 -21.66 13.66 -8.72
CA ALA A 84 -22.59 13.43 -7.61
C ALA A 84 -22.53 14.57 -6.55
N ARG A 85 -21.37 15.20 -6.41
CA ARG A 85 -21.16 16.46 -5.67
C ARG A 85 -20.41 17.42 -6.56
N PRO A 86 -21.04 18.48 -7.07
CA PRO A 86 -20.39 19.49 -7.87
C PRO A 86 -19.23 20.13 -7.11
N TYR A 87 -18.08 20.28 -7.75
CA TYR A 87 -17.01 21.13 -7.26
C TYR A 87 -17.18 22.55 -7.82
N PRO A 88 -16.61 23.59 -7.18
CA PRO A 88 -16.95 24.99 -7.47
C PRO A 88 -16.85 25.41 -8.93
N ASP A 89 -15.91 24.85 -9.68
CA ASP A 89 -15.65 25.18 -11.08
C ASP A 89 -16.31 24.22 -12.09
N PHE A 90 -17.17 23.31 -11.59
CA PHE A 90 -17.83 22.37 -12.48
C PHE A 90 -19.03 23.03 -13.16
N THR A 91 -18.98 23.06 -14.48
CA THR A 91 -20.12 23.39 -15.32
C THR A 91 -20.40 22.23 -16.26
N ALA A 92 -21.56 21.59 -16.14
CA ALA A 92 -22.02 20.64 -17.12
C ALA A 92 -22.18 21.37 -18.46
N SER A 93 -21.51 20.89 -19.48
CA SER A 93 -21.55 21.51 -20.81
C SER A 93 -21.47 20.46 -21.89
N THR A 94 -22.35 20.61 -22.89
CA THR A 94 -22.31 19.80 -24.11
C THR A 94 -21.09 20.12 -25.00
N ALA A 95 -20.39 21.23 -24.69
CA ALA A 95 -19.16 21.63 -25.39
C ALA A 95 -17.96 20.73 -25.07
N PHE A 96 -18.08 19.83 -24.08
CA PHE A 96 -16.97 18.97 -23.68
C PHE A 96 -17.34 17.49 -23.75
N ARG A 97 -16.32 16.68 -24.00
CA ARG A 97 -16.33 15.21 -23.95
C ARG A 97 -15.45 14.75 -22.79
N ASP A 98 -15.82 13.63 -22.16
CA ASP A 98 -15.06 13.00 -21.08
C ASP A 98 -14.10 11.94 -21.66
N PHE A 99 -12.88 12.36 -21.95
CA PHE A 99 -11.80 11.49 -22.39
C PHE A 99 -11.37 10.51 -21.29
N GLY A 100 -11.55 10.89 -20.01
CA GLY A 100 -11.16 10.09 -18.86
C GLY A 100 -12.12 8.93 -18.55
N ARG A 101 -13.34 8.96 -19.03
CA ARG A 101 -14.38 7.99 -18.66
C ARG A 101 -13.95 6.53 -18.84
N ASN A 102 -14.11 5.72 -17.78
CA ASN A 102 -13.64 4.32 -17.70
C ASN A 102 -12.11 4.15 -17.80
N GLY A 103 -11.35 5.25 -17.74
CA GLY A 103 -9.91 5.23 -17.61
C GLY A 103 -9.46 5.17 -16.16
N SER A 104 -8.16 5.03 -15.96
CA SER A 104 -7.48 5.03 -14.66
C SER A 104 -6.10 5.67 -14.79
N PHE A 105 -5.48 6.02 -13.67
CA PHE A 105 -4.06 6.32 -13.65
C PHE A 105 -3.26 5.11 -13.20
N LEU A 106 -2.09 4.93 -13.81
CA LEU A 106 -1.13 3.88 -13.52
C LEU A 106 0.18 4.52 -13.05
N VAL A 107 0.58 4.12 -11.86
CA VAL A 107 1.92 4.44 -11.33
C VAL A 107 2.82 3.24 -11.56
N VAL A 108 4.00 3.46 -12.11
CA VAL A 108 5.04 2.43 -12.27
C VAL A 108 6.30 2.88 -11.54
N ARG A 109 6.92 1.97 -10.79
CA ARG A 109 8.22 2.18 -10.13
C ARG A 109 9.10 0.94 -10.32
N ARG A 110 10.33 1.14 -10.77
CA ARG A 110 11.37 0.12 -10.69
C ARG A 110 12.09 0.29 -9.36
N LEU A 111 11.91 -0.67 -8.48
CA LEU A 111 12.43 -0.66 -7.12
C LEU A 111 13.54 -1.70 -7.02
N LYS A 112 14.78 -1.26 -6.79
CA LYS A 112 15.88 -2.16 -6.46
C LYS A 112 15.78 -2.55 -4.99
N GLN A 113 16.01 -3.83 -4.69
CA GLN A 113 16.00 -4.38 -3.34
C GLN A 113 17.43 -4.84 -2.95
N ASP A 114 17.98 -4.25 -1.90
CA ASP A 114 19.22 -4.75 -1.28
C ASP A 114 18.89 -5.90 -0.33
N VAL A 115 18.77 -7.09 -0.89
CA VAL A 115 18.36 -8.29 -0.17
C VAL A 115 19.37 -8.69 0.91
N ALA A 116 20.64 -8.68 0.59
CA ALA A 116 21.71 -9.02 1.53
C ALA A 116 21.79 -8.00 2.67
N GLY A 117 21.73 -6.69 2.32
CA GLY A 117 21.73 -5.61 3.30
C GLY A 117 20.52 -5.68 4.24
N PHE A 118 19.34 -6.02 3.73
CA PHE A 118 18.14 -6.19 4.55
C PHE A 118 18.31 -7.31 5.59
N HIS A 119 18.75 -8.50 5.15
CA HIS A 119 18.90 -9.62 6.08
C HIS A 119 20.05 -9.42 7.08
N HIS A 120 21.21 -8.95 6.63
CA HIS A 120 22.35 -8.71 7.51
C HIS A 120 22.11 -7.52 8.43
N GLY A 121 21.56 -6.41 7.90
CA GLY A 121 21.31 -5.19 8.67
C GLY A 121 20.27 -5.41 9.77
N THR A 122 19.17 -6.13 9.47
CA THR A 122 18.15 -6.45 10.48
C THR A 122 18.68 -7.42 11.55
N ALA A 123 19.52 -8.40 11.18
CA ALA A 123 20.14 -9.29 12.14
C ALA A 123 21.11 -8.53 13.08
N ALA A 124 21.93 -7.64 12.53
CA ALA A 124 22.83 -6.81 13.31
C ALA A 124 22.07 -5.86 14.24
N ALA A 125 21.02 -5.21 13.74
CA ALA A 125 20.17 -4.29 14.53
C ALA A 125 19.41 -5.04 15.65
N ALA A 126 18.96 -6.26 15.41
CA ALA A 126 18.35 -7.11 16.44
C ALA A 126 19.37 -7.48 17.54
N GLY A 127 20.58 -7.88 17.17
CA GLY A 127 21.65 -8.17 18.12
C GLY A 127 22.06 -6.96 18.96
N ASP A 128 22.18 -5.78 18.34
CA ASP A 128 22.45 -4.53 19.04
C ASP A 128 21.30 -4.15 20.01
N LEU A 129 20.06 -4.33 19.61
CA LEU A 129 18.90 -4.09 20.47
C LEU A 129 18.93 -4.97 21.71
N VAL A 130 19.19 -6.27 21.56
CA VAL A 130 19.33 -7.23 22.66
C VAL A 130 20.44 -6.80 23.61
N ALA A 131 21.60 -6.42 23.09
CA ALA A 131 22.77 -5.99 23.88
C ALA A 131 22.52 -4.70 24.69
N ARG A 132 21.83 -3.73 24.08
CA ARG A 132 21.55 -2.42 24.71
C ARG A 132 20.37 -2.42 25.69
N CYS A 133 19.48 -3.40 25.56
CA CYS A 133 18.25 -3.45 26.35
C CYS A 133 18.17 -4.69 27.27
N PRO A 134 19.12 -4.90 28.21
CA PRO A 134 19.13 -6.08 29.09
C PRO A 134 17.92 -6.13 30.04
N HIS A 135 17.20 -5.03 30.18
CA HIS A 135 16.00 -4.90 31.02
C HIS A 135 14.72 -5.43 30.36
N LEU A 136 14.78 -5.80 29.07
CA LEU A 136 13.65 -6.41 28.41
C LEU A 136 13.26 -7.75 29.06
N PRO A 137 11.96 -8.13 29.07
CA PRO A 137 11.53 -9.43 29.56
C PRO A 137 12.29 -10.56 28.88
N ALA A 138 12.74 -11.56 29.67
CA ALA A 138 13.55 -12.69 29.17
C ALA A 138 12.91 -13.40 27.96
N ALA A 139 11.59 -13.59 27.98
CA ALA A 139 10.87 -14.18 26.86
C ALA A 139 11.00 -13.36 25.57
N LEU A 140 10.93 -12.02 25.66
CA LEU A 140 11.11 -11.12 24.51
C LEU A 140 12.57 -11.14 24.06
N HIS A 141 13.51 -11.12 24.98
CA HIS A 141 14.94 -11.17 24.73
C HIS A 141 15.35 -12.41 23.90
N GLN A 142 14.72 -13.55 24.18
CA GLN A 142 14.99 -14.82 23.47
C GLN A 142 14.36 -14.87 22.07
N THR A 143 13.38 -14.01 21.78
CA THR A 143 12.70 -13.98 20.48
C THR A 143 13.24 -12.97 19.50
N ILE A 144 13.98 -11.95 20.00
CA ILE A 144 14.54 -10.89 19.15
C ILE A 144 15.69 -11.44 18.33
N ASP A 145 15.43 -11.63 17.05
CA ASP A 145 16.41 -12.00 16.02
C ASP A 145 16.12 -11.24 14.71
N GLY A 146 16.93 -11.48 13.69
CA GLY A 146 16.74 -10.86 12.38
C GLY A 146 15.35 -11.11 11.79
N PRO A 147 14.88 -12.37 11.64
CA PRO A 147 13.54 -12.69 11.16
C PRO A 147 12.41 -12.06 11.96
N TRP A 148 12.52 -12.02 13.28
CA TRP A 148 11.54 -11.35 14.13
C TRP A 148 11.48 -9.84 13.83
N LEU A 149 12.64 -9.19 13.74
CA LEU A 149 12.70 -7.74 13.44
C LEU A 149 12.17 -7.44 12.04
N GLN A 150 12.51 -8.26 11.04
CA GLN A 150 11.97 -8.15 9.69
C GLN A 150 10.45 -8.21 9.68
N ALA A 151 9.86 -9.17 10.39
CA ALA A 151 8.40 -9.27 10.50
C ALA A 151 7.77 -8.03 11.15
N ARG A 152 8.45 -7.40 12.14
CA ARG A 152 7.99 -6.16 12.79
C ARG A 152 8.13 -4.94 11.88
N ILE A 153 9.19 -4.86 11.09
CA ILE A 153 9.39 -3.81 10.08
C ILE A 153 8.31 -3.88 9.00
N ILE A 154 8.03 -5.07 8.47
CA ILE A 154 7.00 -5.28 7.45
C ILE A 154 5.59 -5.17 8.05
N GLY A 155 5.34 -5.79 9.20
CA GLY A 155 4.03 -5.97 9.84
C GLY A 155 3.40 -7.32 9.54
N ARG A 156 4.08 -8.19 8.79
CA ARG A 156 3.70 -9.57 8.49
C ARG A 156 4.90 -10.49 8.58
N TRP A 157 4.62 -11.76 8.80
CA TRP A 157 5.59 -12.84 8.61
C TRP A 157 5.75 -13.17 7.12
N PRO A 158 6.84 -13.86 6.71
CA PRO A 158 7.07 -14.21 5.31
C PRO A 158 5.91 -14.94 4.63
N ASP A 159 5.22 -15.82 5.35
CA ASP A 159 4.04 -16.55 4.86
C ASP A 159 2.79 -15.68 4.67
N GLY A 160 2.89 -14.39 4.99
CA GLY A 160 1.81 -13.40 4.91
C GLY A 160 0.95 -13.29 6.16
N THR A 161 1.15 -14.12 7.18
CA THR A 161 0.45 -14.01 8.46
C THR A 161 0.72 -12.65 9.11
N PRO A 162 -0.29 -11.85 9.50
CA PRO A 162 -0.04 -10.59 10.19
C PRO A 162 0.61 -10.83 11.56
N VAL A 163 1.54 -9.96 11.95
CA VAL A 163 2.24 -10.11 13.24
C VAL A 163 1.30 -10.04 14.45
N ILE A 164 0.15 -9.43 14.30
CA ILE A 164 -0.91 -9.36 15.31
C ILE A 164 -1.37 -10.76 15.73
N ASP A 165 -1.52 -11.67 14.78
CA ASP A 165 -2.05 -13.03 15.04
C ASP A 165 -1.08 -13.92 15.83
N ARG A 166 0.24 -13.68 15.70
CA ARG A 166 1.27 -14.45 16.41
C ARG A 166 1.71 -13.84 17.74
N ALA A 167 1.25 -12.66 18.06
CA ALA A 167 1.55 -12.03 19.36
C ALA A 167 0.81 -12.68 20.53
N GLY A 168 -0.29 -13.39 20.25
CA GLY A 168 -1.00 -14.21 21.20
C GLY A 168 -1.28 -15.58 20.57
N ALA A 169 -0.84 -16.64 21.15
CA ALA A 169 -0.81 -18.04 20.73
C ALA A 169 -2.13 -18.66 20.19
N THR A 170 -2.92 -17.92 19.48
CA THR A 170 -4.19 -18.34 18.88
C THR A 170 -4.00 -18.65 17.41
N GLY A 171 -3.41 -19.74 17.10
CA GLY A 171 -3.44 -20.57 15.92
C GLY A 171 -4.12 -20.14 14.61
N HIS A 172 -4.22 -18.86 14.30
CA HIS A 172 -4.65 -18.42 12.97
C HIS A 172 -3.47 -18.56 12.03
N SER A 173 -3.44 -19.63 11.28
CA SER A 173 -2.51 -19.82 10.18
C SER A 173 -3.12 -19.20 8.93
N GLY A 174 -2.46 -18.20 8.35
CA GLY A 174 -2.83 -17.70 7.04
C GLY A 174 -2.79 -16.18 6.89
N ALA A 175 -2.82 -15.75 5.65
CA ALA A 175 -2.70 -14.36 5.25
C ALA A 175 -4.05 -13.59 5.36
N ARG A 176 -4.65 -13.57 6.56
CA ARG A 176 -5.89 -12.80 6.75
C ARG A 176 -5.66 -11.29 6.56
N ASN A 177 -6.70 -10.57 6.21
CA ASN A 177 -6.65 -9.14 5.97
C ASN A 177 -7.81 -8.37 6.63
N ASP A 178 -8.55 -8.96 7.54
CA ASP A 178 -9.75 -8.43 8.16
C ASP A 178 -9.55 -7.89 9.60
N PHE A 179 -8.31 -7.71 10.02
CA PHE A 179 -7.98 -7.21 11.35
C PHE A 179 -8.12 -5.69 11.47
N SER A 180 -8.39 -5.22 12.70
CA SER A 180 -8.47 -3.82 13.11
C SER A 180 -7.25 -3.48 13.98
N PHE A 181 -6.51 -2.43 13.64
CA PHE A 181 -5.43 -1.98 14.51
C PHE A 181 -5.96 -1.32 15.79
N ALA A 182 -7.03 -0.54 15.68
CA ALA A 182 -7.63 0.13 16.85
C ALA A 182 -8.17 -0.86 17.87
N ALA A 183 -8.82 -1.96 17.41
CA ALA A 183 -9.42 -2.93 18.31
C ALA A 183 -8.42 -4.00 18.80
N GLU A 184 -7.50 -4.46 17.92
CA GLU A 184 -6.67 -5.63 18.20
C GLU A 184 -5.25 -5.27 18.67
N ASP A 185 -4.73 -4.07 18.29
CA ASP A 185 -3.37 -3.65 18.63
C ASP A 185 -3.23 -2.11 18.65
N PRO A 186 -4.00 -1.39 19.49
CA PRO A 186 -4.01 0.08 19.49
C PRO A 186 -2.66 0.69 19.83
N GLN A 187 -1.86 0.02 20.65
CA GLN A 187 -0.54 0.50 21.09
C GLN A 187 0.61 0.06 20.18
N GLY A 188 0.36 -0.81 19.19
CA GLY A 188 1.40 -1.31 18.31
C GLY A 188 2.35 -2.32 18.94
N LEU A 189 1.92 -3.02 20.01
CA LEU A 189 2.76 -4.00 20.71
C LEU A 189 3.07 -5.21 19.83
N ALA A 190 2.14 -5.57 18.97
CA ALA A 190 2.30 -6.63 17.98
C ALA A 190 2.83 -6.09 16.64
N CYS A 191 2.09 -5.17 16.01
CA CYS A 191 2.48 -4.50 14.77
C CYS A 191 2.86 -3.05 15.10
N PRO A 192 4.15 -2.72 15.17
CA PRO A 192 4.60 -1.38 15.54
C PRO A 192 3.91 -0.28 14.74
N LEU A 193 3.70 0.87 15.36
CA LEU A 193 3.03 2.02 14.72
C LEU A 193 3.74 2.45 13.43
N GLY A 194 5.08 2.30 13.38
CA GLY A 194 5.91 2.60 12.23
C GLY A 194 6.05 1.47 11.20
N ALA A 195 5.46 0.29 11.40
CA ALA A 195 5.56 -0.84 10.47
C ALA A 195 5.02 -0.50 9.08
N HIS A 196 5.66 -1.05 8.04
CA HIS A 196 5.34 -0.75 6.64
C HIS A 196 3.84 -0.92 6.31
N ILE A 197 3.21 -2.05 6.66
CA ILE A 197 1.78 -2.24 6.35
C ILE A 197 0.87 -1.28 7.13
N ARG A 198 1.27 -0.85 8.34
CA ARG A 198 0.49 0.08 9.16
C ARG A 198 0.61 1.51 8.64
N ARG A 199 1.78 1.88 8.11
CA ARG A 199 1.96 3.13 7.38
C ARG A 199 1.24 3.12 6.03
N ALA A 200 1.41 2.05 5.23
CA ALA A 200 0.82 1.97 3.90
C ALA A 200 -0.72 1.88 3.90
N ASN A 201 -1.31 1.33 4.96
CA ASN A 201 -2.76 1.24 5.16
C ASN A 201 -3.09 1.27 6.66
N PRO A 202 -3.22 2.46 7.25
CA PRO A 202 -3.46 2.62 8.70
C PRO A 202 -4.78 2.03 9.19
N ARG A 203 -5.72 1.74 8.30
CA ARG A 203 -7.06 1.22 8.62
C ARG A 203 -7.81 2.20 9.54
N ASP A 204 -8.15 1.78 10.74
CA ASP A 204 -8.82 2.54 11.79
C ASP A 204 -7.88 3.18 12.82
N SER A 205 -6.55 3.03 12.65
CA SER A 205 -5.60 3.49 13.67
C SER A 205 -5.21 4.96 13.58
N LEU A 206 -5.62 5.69 12.53
CA LEU A 206 -5.31 7.14 12.44
C LEU A 206 -5.98 7.94 13.56
N ASP A 207 -7.23 7.61 13.86
CA ASP A 207 -7.96 8.08 15.03
C ASP A 207 -8.86 6.94 15.52
N PRO A 208 -8.43 6.18 16.55
CA PRO A 208 -9.22 5.06 17.06
C PRO A 208 -10.58 5.45 17.65
N THR A 209 -10.80 6.75 17.90
CA THR A 209 -12.07 7.28 18.45
C THR A 209 -13.03 7.75 17.37
N ASP A 210 -12.54 7.97 16.14
CA ASP A 210 -13.37 8.40 15.02
C ASP A 210 -14.00 7.20 14.31
N PRO A 211 -15.33 7.09 14.27
CA PRO A 211 -16.02 6.04 13.54
C PRO A 211 -15.76 6.09 12.02
N LEU A 212 -15.25 7.21 11.49
CA LEU A 212 -14.88 7.38 10.08
C LEU A 212 -13.42 7.08 9.78
N ALA A 213 -12.62 6.61 10.75
CA ALA A 213 -11.19 6.35 10.57
C ALA A 213 -10.88 5.38 9.41
N TRP A 214 -11.72 4.34 9.23
CA TRP A 214 -11.65 3.45 8.07
C TRP A 214 -11.87 4.17 6.75
N ASP A 215 -12.87 5.05 6.69
CA ASP A 215 -13.20 5.79 5.47
C ASP A 215 -12.10 6.78 5.13
N LEU A 216 -11.46 7.40 6.14
CA LEU A 216 -10.30 8.26 5.93
C LEU A 216 -9.15 7.49 5.29
N SER A 217 -8.82 6.31 5.82
CA SER A 217 -7.77 5.45 5.24
C SER A 217 -8.15 4.93 3.85
N ASN A 218 -9.41 4.57 3.65
CA ASN A 218 -9.91 4.00 2.41
C ASN A 218 -9.86 4.98 1.22
N ARG A 219 -9.88 6.30 1.46
CA ARG A 219 -9.70 7.32 0.39
C ARG A 219 -8.35 7.26 -0.29
N HIS A 220 -7.36 6.66 0.37
CA HIS A 220 -5.97 6.59 -0.11
C HIS A 220 -5.59 5.19 -0.62
N ARG A 221 -6.57 4.26 -0.70
CA ARG A 221 -6.30 2.91 -1.18
C ARG A 221 -5.93 2.90 -2.66
N ILE A 222 -4.98 2.05 -3.00
CA ILE A 222 -4.53 1.78 -4.36
C ILE A 222 -4.68 0.28 -4.66
N ILE A 223 -4.93 -0.07 -5.92
CA ILE A 223 -4.75 -1.45 -6.39
C ILE A 223 -3.29 -1.56 -6.77
N ARG A 224 -2.54 -2.43 -6.10
CA ARG A 224 -1.11 -2.60 -6.36
C ARG A 224 -0.75 -4.00 -6.82
N ARG A 225 0.29 -4.08 -7.64
CA ARG A 225 0.96 -5.33 -8.02
C ARG A 225 2.46 -5.12 -7.97
N GLY A 226 3.15 -6.03 -7.32
CA GLY A 226 4.59 -6.18 -7.39
C GLY A 226 4.92 -7.36 -8.31
N ARG A 227 5.91 -7.19 -9.18
CA ARG A 227 6.47 -8.28 -9.97
C ARG A 227 7.97 -8.34 -9.73
N PRO A 228 8.49 -9.37 -9.08
CA PRO A 228 9.92 -9.52 -8.85
C PRO A 228 10.68 -9.57 -10.17
N PHE A 229 11.87 -8.97 -10.21
CA PHE A 229 12.82 -9.14 -11.29
C PHE A 229 14.21 -9.46 -10.74
N ASP A 230 14.95 -10.25 -11.47
CA ASP A 230 16.36 -10.56 -11.23
C ASP A 230 17.11 -10.48 -12.55
N THR A 231 18.12 -9.61 -12.61
CA THR A 231 18.97 -9.43 -13.79
C THR A 231 20.32 -10.14 -13.65
N GLY A 232 20.52 -10.90 -12.58
CA GLY A 232 21.81 -11.47 -12.18
C GLY A 232 22.67 -10.50 -11.37
N SER A 233 22.68 -9.21 -11.72
CA SER A 233 23.40 -8.16 -10.98
C SER A 233 22.52 -7.38 -10.00
N GLU A 234 21.23 -7.34 -10.22
CA GLU A 234 20.27 -6.60 -9.41
C GLU A 234 19.00 -7.42 -9.19
N LYS A 235 18.49 -7.35 -7.96
CA LYS A 235 17.19 -7.87 -7.57
C LYS A 235 16.26 -6.71 -7.24
N GLY A 236 14.97 -6.88 -7.51
CA GLY A 236 14.03 -5.83 -7.22
C GLY A 236 12.60 -6.17 -7.57
N LEU A 237 11.75 -5.15 -7.52
CA LEU A 237 10.33 -5.24 -7.74
C LEU A 237 9.89 -4.21 -8.77
N MET A 238 9.24 -4.66 -9.84
CA MET A 238 8.45 -3.77 -10.68
C MET A 238 7.12 -3.54 -9.98
N PHE A 239 7.03 -2.41 -9.30
CA PHE A 239 5.81 -1.98 -8.60
C PHE A 239 4.88 -1.25 -9.56
N THR A 240 3.61 -1.63 -9.56
CA THR A 240 2.54 -0.92 -10.26
C THR A 240 1.40 -0.64 -9.31
N ALA A 241 0.78 0.54 -9.46
CA ALA A 241 -0.43 0.90 -8.72
C ALA A 241 -1.45 1.56 -9.64
N ILE A 242 -2.72 1.21 -9.45
CA ILE A 242 -3.86 1.79 -10.17
C ILE A 242 -4.67 2.63 -9.18
N CYS A 243 -5.05 3.83 -9.60
CA CYS A 243 -5.83 4.79 -8.82
C CYS A 243 -6.59 5.74 -9.74
N ALA A 244 -7.60 6.42 -9.23
CA ALA A 244 -8.30 7.49 -9.95
C ALA A 244 -7.73 8.89 -9.68
N ASP A 245 -6.84 9.01 -8.69
CA ASP A 245 -6.26 10.28 -8.26
C ASP A 245 -4.86 10.04 -7.70
N ILE A 246 -3.83 10.41 -8.47
CA ILE A 246 -2.42 10.13 -8.11
C ILE A 246 -2.03 10.87 -6.83
N GLU A 247 -2.39 12.17 -6.72
CA GLU A 247 -2.00 13.00 -5.58
C GLU A 247 -2.66 12.52 -4.28
N ARG A 248 -3.97 12.30 -4.31
CA ARG A 248 -4.74 11.87 -3.15
C ARG A 248 -4.42 10.44 -2.70
N GLN A 249 -4.07 9.56 -3.62
CA GLN A 249 -3.85 8.14 -3.33
C GLN A 249 -2.37 7.80 -3.24
N PHE A 250 -1.68 7.67 -4.37
CA PHE A 250 -0.30 7.18 -4.38
C PHE A 250 0.67 8.16 -3.71
N GLU A 251 0.67 9.43 -4.11
CA GLU A 251 1.62 10.41 -3.58
C GLU A 251 1.35 10.73 -2.11
N PHE A 252 0.07 10.82 -1.72
CA PHE A 252 -0.29 11.03 -0.33
C PHE A 252 0.26 9.90 0.56
N VAL A 253 0.04 8.63 0.20
CA VAL A 253 0.56 7.47 0.94
C VAL A 253 2.08 7.54 1.00
N GLN A 254 2.76 7.77 -0.13
CA GLN A 254 4.21 7.83 -0.19
C GLN A 254 4.77 8.97 0.66
N GLN A 255 4.26 10.19 0.50
CA GLN A 255 4.85 11.38 1.11
C GLN A 255 4.43 11.59 2.57
N ARG A 256 3.13 11.31 2.89
CA ARG A 256 2.57 11.63 4.20
C ARG A 256 2.64 10.46 5.17
N TRP A 257 2.44 9.25 4.67
CA TRP A 257 2.42 8.07 5.55
C TRP A 257 3.76 7.33 5.57
N LEU A 258 4.30 6.95 4.41
CA LEU A 258 5.55 6.18 4.36
C LEU A 258 6.77 7.06 4.72
N LEU A 259 6.94 8.19 4.07
CA LEU A 259 8.10 9.08 4.26
C LEU A 259 7.82 10.25 5.22
N GLY A 260 6.60 10.37 5.72
CA GLY A 260 6.22 11.39 6.70
C GLY A 260 6.90 11.17 8.06
N ARG A 261 7.60 12.19 8.56
CA ARG A 261 8.40 12.13 9.80
C ARG A 261 7.59 12.35 11.07
N SER A 262 6.28 12.41 11.00
CA SER A 262 5.37 12.62 12.14
C SER A 262 4.18 11.67 12.16
N PHE A 263 4.29 10.57 11.42
CA PHE A 263 3.22 9.57 11.33
C PHE A 263 2.95 8.94 12.71
N HIS A 264 1.68 8.89 13.13
CA HIS A 264 1.25 8.36 14.43
C HIS A 264 2.00 8.94 15.65
N GLY A 265 2.46 10.20 15.55
CA GLY A 265 3.22 10.80 16.64
C GLY A 265 4.64 10.27 16.80
N LEU A 266 5.16 9.53 15.83
CA LEU A 266 6.56 9.06 15.80
C LEU A 266 7.47 10.19 15.28
N PRO A 267 8.21 10.91 16.15
CA PRO A 267 8.98 12.07 15.72
C PRO A 267 10.24 11.64 14.95
N GLY A 268 10.38 12.13 13.74
CA GLY A 268 11.58 11.92 12.92
C GLY A 268 11.66 10.56 12.22
N GLU A 269 10.73 9.65 12.46
CA GLU A 269 10.74 8.31 11.86
C GLU A 269 10.03 8.28 10.51
N VAL A 270 10.59 7.53 9.59
CA VAL A 270 10.01 7.19 8.28
C VAL A 270 9.73 5.70 8.23
N ASP A 271 9.14 5.24 7.14
CA ASP A 271 8.97 3.81 6.88
C ASP A 271 10.33 3.10 6.91
N PRO A 272 10.49 2.06 7.76
CA PRO A 272 11.80 1.42 7.99
C PRO A 272 12.26 0.56 6.80
N LEU A 273 11.39 0.29 5.82
CA LEU A 273 11.73 -0.42 4.59
C LEU A 273 12.22 0.52 3.49
N LEU A 274 11.65 1.74 3.42
CA LEU A 274 11.85 2.70 2.33
C LEU A 274 12.76 3.88 2.71
N GLY A 275 13.14 3.99 3.97
CA GLY A 275 13.97 5.06 4.47
C GLY A 275 15.05 4.56 5.43
N GLN A 276 15.89 5.46 5.87
CA GLN A 276 16.92 5.17 6.87
C GLN A 276 16.63 5.92 8.16
N GLY A 277 17.04 5.35 9.28
CA GLY A 277 16.92 5.99 10.60
C GLY A 277 16.56 5.03 11.72
N ASP A 278 15.88 5.56 12.70
CA ASP A 278 15.44 4.81 13.86
C ASP A 278 14.04 4.21 13.62
N PHE A 279 13.75 3.15 14.36
CA PHE A 279 12.46 2.50 14.36
C PHE A 279 12.02 2.18 15.78
N THR A 280 10.88 2.69 16.20
CA THR A 280 10.34 2.46 17.55
C THR A 280 9.55 1.16 17.61
N LEU A 281 9.94 0.30 18.53
CA LEU A 281 9.23 -0.91 18.92
C LEU A 281 8.53 -0.66 20.25
N PRO A 282 7.20 -0.54 20.29
CA PRO A 282 6.44 -0.52 21.53
C PRO A 282 6.58 -1.85 22.27
N THR A 283 6.82 -1.79 23.59
CA THR A 283 6.82 -2.98 24.46
C THR A 283 5.97 -2.71 25.70
N ALA A 284 5.61 -3.78 26.43
CA ALA A 284 4.79 -3.66 27.64
C ALA A 284 5.47 -2.84 28.77
N ILE A 285 6.79 -2.65 28.71
CA ILE A 285 7.56 -1.89 29.69
C ILE A 285 7.99 -0.53 29.16
N GLY A 286 7.52 -0.12 27.99
CA GLY A 286 7.84 1.13 27.31
C GLY A 286 8.46 0.92 25.93
N PRO A 287 8.57 1.98 25.13
CA PRO A 287 9.12 1.89 23.79
C PRO A 287 10.65 1.68 23.81
N VAL A 288 11.15 0.85 22.92
CA VAL A 288 12.58 0.70 22.66
C VAL A 288 12.89 1.13 21.23
N ARG A 289 14.10 1.64 20.98
CA ARG A 289 14.52 2.08 19.65
C ARG A 289 15.52 1.13 19.02
N VAL A 290 15.20 0.71 17.82
CA VAL A 290 16.14 0.07 16.90
C VAL A 290 16.83 1.19 16.14
N HIS A 291 18.15 1.20 16.13
CA HIS A 291 18.95 2.20 15.45
C HIS A 291 19.64 1.64 14.21
N GLY A 292 20.04 2.55 13.33
CA GLY A 292 20.92 2.20 12.21
C GLY A 292 20.25 1.41 11.08
N LEU A 293 18.92 1.49 10.96
CA LEU A 293 18.27 0.91 9.80
C LEU A 293 18.61 1.71 8.54
N ASN A 294 18.98 0.99 7.49
CA ASN A 294 19.34 1.57 6.19
C ASN A 294 18.15 1.58 5.23
N ASN A 295 18.30 2.30 4.14
CA ASN A 295 17.38 2.22 3.01
C ASN A 295 17.68 0.95 2.19
N TRP A 296 16.78 -0.03 2.20
CA TRP A 296 16.94 -1.28 1.46
C TRP A 296 16.19 -1.32 0.14
N VAL A 297 15.37 -0.30 -0.12
CA VAL A 297 14.60 -0.19 -1.36
C VAL A 297 14.90 1.13 -2.04
N GLU A 298 15.53 1.08 -3.20
CA GLU A 298 15.89 2.25 -3.99
C GLU A 298 14.99 2.37 -5.22
N THR A 299 14.37 3.53 -5.41
CA THR A 299 13.63 3.83 -6.64
C THR A 299 14.61 4.20 -7.75
N GLN A 300 14.77 3.32 -8.73
CA GLN A 300 15.66 3.54 -9.87
C GLN A 300 14.99 4.30 -11.02
N GLY A 301 13.66 4.31 -11.05
CA GLY A 301 12.91 5.00 -12.09
C GLY A 301 11.43 4.65 -12.05
N GLY A 302 10.68 5.24 -12.96
CA GLY A 302 9.25 5.02 -13.11
C GLY A 302 8.54 6.18 -13.78
N GLY A 303 7.22 6.17 -13.75
CA GLY A 303 6.40 7.21 -14.32
C GLY A 303 4.96 7.11 -13.88
N TYR A 304 4.20 8.15 -14.24
CA TYR A 304 2.76 8.20 -14.15
C TYR A 304 2.18 8.10 -15.55
N PHE A 305 1.19 7.26 -15.72
CA PHE A 305 0.59 6.98 -17.01
C PHE A 305 -0.92 7.07 -16.89
N PHE A 306 -1.57 7.53 -17.95
CA PHE A 306 -3.00 7.41 -18.10
C PHE A 306 -3.32 6.10 -18.84
N MET A 307 -4.24 5.32 -18.31
CA MET A 307 -4.81 4.14 -18.96
C MET A 307 -6.17 4.52 -19.50
N PRO A 308 -6.31 4.75 -20.81
CA PRO A 308 -7.55 5.19 -21.40
C PRO A 308 -8.63 4.09 -21.37
N GLY A 309 -9.87 4.50 -21.18
CA GLY A 309 -11.01 3.65 -21.34
C GLY A 309 -11.21 3.26 -22.81
N ARG A 310 -12.08 2.29 -23.08
CA ARG A 310 -12.32 1.76 -24.44
C ARG A 310 -12.74 2.84 -25.46
N ALA A 311 -13.61 3.77 -25.05
CA ALA A 311 -14.02 4.88 -25.92
C ALA A 311 -12.86 5.80 -26.29
N ALA A 312 -12.01 6.14 -25.30
CA ALA A 312 -10.82 6.95 -25.53
C ALA A 312 -9.80 6.23 -26.43
N LEU A 313 -9.63 4.91 -26.30
CA LEU A 313 -8.80 4.12 -27.21
C LEU A 313 -9.32 4.14 -28.64
N GLN A 314 -10.65 4.04 -28.83
CA GLN A 314 -11.26 4.14 -30.15
C GLN A 314 -11.05 5.51 -30.77
N TRP A 315 -11.18 6.58 -29.98
CA TRP A 315 -10.93 7.95 -30.43
C TRP A 315 -9.45 8.15 -30.84
N LEU A 316 -8.51 7.69 -30.00
CA LEU A 316 -7.06 7.75 -30.33
C LEU A 316 -6.72 6.97 -31.62
N ALA A 317 -7.35 5.81 -31.83
CA ALA A 317 -7.11 4.98 -33.01
C ALA A 317 -7.61 5.63 -34.33
N GLN A 318 -8.50 6.61 -34.25
CA GLN A 318 -8.99 7.38 -35.42
C GLN A 318 -8.22 8.66 -35.67
N GLY A 319 -7.12 8.89 -34.98
CA GLY A 319 -6.24 10.04 -35.16
C GLY A 319 -6.66 11.27 -34.37
N GLY A 320 -7.42 11.04 -33.29
CA GLY A 320 -7.80 12.07 -32.33
C GLY A 320 -6.64 12.58 -31.50
#